data_19e3e50639a0d7806caeb3d428b8260f
#
_entry.id   19e3e50639a0d7806caeb3d428b8260f
#
_cell.length_a   1.000
_cell.length_b   1.000
_cell.length_c   1.000
_cell.angle_alpha   90.00
_cell.angle_beta   90.00
_cell.angle_gamma   90.00
#
_symmetry.space_group_name_H-M   'P 1'
#
loop_
_entity.id
_entity.type
_entity.pdbx_description
1 polymer ?
#
loop_
_entity_poly.entity_id
_entity_poly.type
_entity_poly.pdbx_seq_one_letter_code
_entity_poly.pdbx_strand_id
1 'polypeptide(L)'
;MKHDLIYYFPWYQFTREQMPAMIRECQDWGIRRFVFTNDLVQKCMEDPSWIDFLHSLERSFGVQFLSMHAPFGPNYDMNIIDRERRPGMIKDHIRCMEIAAEFGCQTYTIHIGAYHYIVGLSSLQESHDLAAETLAALVPAAEKIGITLAVENSFEPTNAAREVLALVEPYTGNPAVGVCFDTGHANIMRMYPGKRADRYRSYMHDCWHESGVLPENNALEILYKHIVTTHMHDNDGYGDLHAMPGDGDVDWQTMIPKLCACPRMMEMQTEVSLYTSGINWAGELLAPMGGYSVKSLVETFRDLGF
;
A
#
# COMPACT_ATOMS: atom_id res chain seq x y z
N MET A 1 0.26 10.86 -19.38
CA MET A 1 -0.85 10.36 -18.57
C MET A 1 -1.44 11.44 -17.68
N LYS A 2 -2.63 11.17 -17.10
CA LYS A 2 -3.40 12.17 -16.32
C LYS A 2 -2.99 12.21 -14.84
N HIS A 3 -2.28 11.18 -14.35
CA HIS A 3 -1.90 11.03 -12.94
C HIS A 3 -0.39 10.93 -12.80
N ASP A 4 0.13 11.57 -11.78
CA ASP A 4 1.54 11.51 -11.41
C ASP A 4 1.84 10.21 -10.68
N LEU A 5 3.01 9.64 -10.94
CA LEU A 5 3.48 8.44 -10.26
C LEU A 5 4.27 8.81 -9.00
N ILE A 6 3.96 8.12 -7.91
CA ILE A 6 4.67 8.21 -6.64
C ILE A 6 5.42 6.90 -6.44
N TYR A 7 6.69 6.99 -6.12
CA TYR A 7 7.56 5.82 -6.07
C TYR A 7 7.74 5.32 -4.64
N TYR A 8 7.35 4.06 -4.41
CA TYR A 8 7.72 3.34 -3.20
C TYR A 8 9.24 3.14 -3.13
N PHE A 9 9.77 3.31 -1.93
CA PHE A 9 11.17 3.05 -1.64
C PHE A 9 11.31 2.36 -0.29
N PRO A 10 12.18 1.36 -0.13
CA PRO A 10 12.34 0.62 1.14
C PRO A 10 13.20 1.43 2.12
N TRP A 11 12.67 2.54 2.64
CA TRP A 11 13.39 3.46 3.54
C TRP A 11 13.89 2.81 4.81
N TYR A 12 13.27 1.71 5.25
CA TYR A 12 13.71 0.94 6.41
C TYR A 12 15.13 0.38 6.27
N GLN A 13 15.66 0.28 5.04
CA GLN A 13 17.02 -0.19 4.77
C GLN A 13 18.08 0.89 4.97
N PHE A 14 17.69 2.16 5.20
CA PHE A 14 18.61 3.30 5.20
C PHE A 14 18.58 4.07 6.53
N THR A 15 19.78 4.50 6.96
CA THR A 15 19.91 5.47 8.04
C THR A 15 19.68 6.89 7.53
N ARG A 16 19.51 7.86 8.45
CA ARG A 16 19.39 9.29 8.07
C ARG A 16 20.55 9.77 7.19
N GLU A 17 21.77 9.33 7.51
CA GLU A 17 22.99 9.73 6.80
C GLU A 17 23.05 9.16 5.38
N GLN A 18 22.39 8.03 5.14
CA GLN A 18 22.37 7.33 3.85
C GLN A 18 21.26 7.82 2.92
N MET A 19 20.13 8.28 3.45
CA MET A 19 18.99 8.73 2.65
C MET A 19 19.34 9.81 1.60
N PRO A 20 20.20 10.82 1.88
CA PRO A 20 20.60 11.78 0.86
C PRO A 20 21.28 11.19 -0.37
N ALA A 21 22.08 10.12 -0.21
CA ALA A 21 22.74 9.46 -1.33
C ALA A 21 21.70 8.72 -2.20
N MET A 22 20.74 8.06 -1.55
CA MET A 22 19.66 7.36 -2.24
C MET A 22 18.73 8.31 -2.99
N ILE A 23 18.41 9.45 -2.39
CA ILE A 23 17.59 10.48 -3.06
C ILE A 23 18.30 11.01 -4.31
N ARG A 24 19.62 11.23 -4.27
CA ARG A 24 20.38 11.65 -5.47
C ARG A 24 20.30 10.61 -6.57
N GLU A 25 20.52 9.34 -6.26
CA GLU A 25 20.36 8.24 -7.23
C GLU A 25 18.97 8.26 -7.88
N CYS A 26 17.92 8.41 -7.08
CA CYS A 26 16.55 8.52 -7.60
C CYS A 26 16.36 9.75 -8.49
N GLN A 27 16.94 10.89 -8.12
CA GLN A 27 16.83 12.13 -8.89
C GLN A 27 17.54 12.06 -10.24
N ASP A 28 18.67 11.31 -10.34
CA ASP A 28 19.39 11.09 -11.60
C ASP A 28 18.48 10.37 -12.62
N TRP A 29 17.49 9.61 -12.15
CA TRP A 29 16.49 8.96 -12.97
C TRP A 29 15.16 9.73 -13.03
N GLY A 30 15.07 10.91 -12.45
CA GLY A 30 13.90 11.79 -12.53
C GLY A 30 12.86 11.59 -11.43
N ILE A 31 13.08 10.69 -10.45
CA ILE A 31 12.17 10.50 -9.32
C ILE A 31 12.29 11.69 -8.37
N ARG A 32 11.14 12.28 -8.02
CA ARG A 32 11.04 13.38 -7.06
C ARG A 32 9.91 13.20 -6.05
N ARG A 33 9.07 12.17 -6.21
CA ARG A 33 7.93 11.88 -5.35
C ARG A 33 8.07 10.49 -4.79
N PHE A 34 8.10 10.39 -3.47
CA PHE A 34 8.27 9.15 -2.74
C PHE A 34 7.04 8.85 -1.89
N VAL A 35 6.68 7.58 -1.78
CA VAL A 35 5.70 7.12 -0.80
C VAL A 35 6.23 7.39 0.60
N PHE A 36 5.40 7.99 1.44
CA PHE A 36 5.66 8.10 2.87
C PHE A 36 5.32 6.75 3.52
N THR A 37 6.32 5.90 3.62
CA THR A 37 6.14 4.50 4.01
C THR A 37 5.79 4.35 5.51
N ASN A 38 5.21 3.19 5.85
CA ASN A 38 4.85 2.84 7.22
C ASN A 38 6.03 2.93 8.21
N ASP A 39 7.25 2.56 7.78
CA ASP A 39 8.44 2.65 8.62
C ASP A 39 8.87 4.11 8.88
N LEU A 40 8.70 5.00 7.89
CA LEU A 40 9.00 6.43 8.09
C LEU A 40 8.02 7.07 9.07
N VAL A 41 6.73 6.80 8.96
CA VAL A 41 5.76 7.37 9.89
C VAL A 41 5.93 6.80 11.30
N GLN A 42 6.28 5.51 11.45
CA GLN A 42 6.62 4.95 12.75
C GLN A 42 7.82 5.64 13.38
N LYS A 43 8.89 5.89 12.61
CA LYS A 43 10.04 6.69 13.08
C LYS A 43 9.64 8.10 13.51
N CYS A 44 8.73 8.76 12.80
CA CYS A 44 8.22 10.07 13.18
C CYS A 44 7.39 10.04 14.47
N MET A 45 6.65 8.96 14.70
CA MET A 45 5.88 8.75 15.93
C MET A 45 6.80 8.50 17.15
N GLU A 46 7.87 7.75 16.96
CA GLU A 46 8.84 7.42 18.01
C GLU A 46 9.79 8.58 18.32
N ASP A 47 10.23 9.30 17.30
CA ASP A 47 11.15 10.45 17.41
C ASP A 47 10.72 11.57 16.46
N PRO A 48 10.03 12.61 16.98
CA PRO A 48 9.57 13.74 16.15
C PRO A 48 10.66 14.47 15.37
N SER A 49 11.94 14.32 15.72
CA SER A 49 13.04 14.90 14.94
C SER A 49 13.16 14.32 13.52
N TRP A 50 12.49 13.20 13.25
CA TRP A 50 12.36 12.68 11.89
C TRP A 50 11.52 13.57 10.99
N ILE A 51 10.50 14.23 11.51
CA ILE A 51 9.67 15.18 10.75
C ILE A 51 10.55 16.32 10.22
N ASP A 52 11.33 16.95 11.11
CA ASP A 52 12.26 18.02 10.72
C ASP A 52 13.31 17.54 9.72
N PHE A 53 13.82 16.32 9.92
CA PHE A 53 14.78 15.70 9.01
C PHE A 53 14.20 15.47 7.62
N LEU A 54 13.01 14.87 7.50
CA LEU A 54 12.35 14.63 6.21
C LEU A 54 12.05 15.96 5.50
N HIS A 55 11.53 16.96 6.18
CA HIS A 55 11.37 18.31 5.62
C HIS A 55 12.70 18.93 5.17
N SER A 56 13.81 18.63 5.86
CA SER A 56 15.12 19.08 5.40
C SER A 56 15.54 18.42 4.09
N LEU A 57 15.19 17.15 3.89
CA LEU A 57 15.40 16.45 2.60
C LEU A 57 14.55 17.06 1.49
N GLU A 58 13.26 17.33 1.75
CA GLU A 58 12.39 17.99 0.78
C GLU A 58 12.97 19.33 0.32
N ARG A 59 13.38 20.17 1.27
CA ARG A 59 13.98 21.48 0.95
C ARG A 59 15.32 21.37 0.23
N SER A 60 16.19 20.44 0.65
CA SER A 60 17.55 20.33 0.11
C SER A 60 17.61 19.69 -1.27
N PHE A 61 16.68 18.78 -1.55
CA PHE A 61 16.68 17.98 -2.79
C PHE A 61 15.50 18.31 -3.71
N GLY A 62 14.52 19.10 -3.29
CA GLY A 62 13.32 19.38 -4.07
C GLY A 62 12.50 18.11 -4.36
N VAL A 63 12.44 17.22 -3.39
CA VAL A 63 11.61 16.01 -3.40
C VAL A 63 10.41 16.17 -2.51
N GLN A 64 9.45 15.25 -2.58
CA GLN A 64 8.25 15.21 -1.75
C GLN A 64 8.02 13.80 -1.24
N PHE A 65 7.58 13.70 0.01
CA PHE A 65 7.06 12.46 0.57
C PHE A 65 5.53 12.55 0.57
N LEU A 66 4.89 11.74 -0.26
CA LEU A 66 3.45 11.80 -0.52
C LEU A 66 2.82 10.42 -0.32
N SER A 67 1.47 10.39 -0.25
CA SER A 67 0.74 9.12 -0.20
C SER A 67 1.20 8.23 0.95
N MET A 68 0.71 8.50 2.15
CA MET A 68 1.19 7.79 3.33
C MET A 68 0.61 6.37 3.41
N HIS A 69 1.48 5.40 3.64
CA HIS A 69 1.09 4.06 4.09
C HIS A 69 1.04 4.02 5.62
N ALA A 70 -0.10 3.63 6.17
CA ALA A 70 -0.29 3.48 7.61
C ALA A 70 0.66 2.43 8.22
N PRO A 71 1.00 2.52 9.50
CA PRO A 71 1.45 1.36 10.25
C PRO A 71 0.42 0.23 10.14
N PHE A 72 0.88 -1.01 10.02
CA PHE A 72 0.02 -2.19 9.89
C PHE A 72 0.50 -3.35 10.75
N GLY A 73 -0.24 -4.46 10.70
CA GLY A 73 0.01 -5.66 11.47
C GLY A 73 -0.83 -5.75 12.76
N PRO A 74 -0.61 -6.78 13.60
CA PRO A 74 -1.52 -7.15 14.69
C PRO A 74 -1.82 -6.05 15.71
N ASN A 75 -1.03 -4.98 15.71
CA ASN A 75 -1.17 -3.85 16.63
C ASN A 75 -1.82 -2.60 16.01
N TYR A 76 -1.94 -2.55 14.68
CA TYR A 76 -2.37 -1.35 13.96
C TYR A 76 -3.50 -1.60 12.96
N ASP A 77 -3.73 -2.85 12.56
CA ASP A 77 -4.79 -3.18 11.63
C ASP A 77 -6.17 -2.78 12.19
N MET A 78 -7.08 -2.40 11.31
CA MET A 78 -8.40 -1.89 11.71
C MET A 78 -9.21 -2.90 12.54
N ASN A 79 -8.96 -4.21 12.37
CA ASN A 79 -9.72 -5.28 13.01
C ASN A 79 -9.07 -5.86 14.27
N ILE A 80 -8.14 -5.15 14.94
CA ILE A 80 -7.56 -5.66 16.18
C ILE A 80 -8.64 -5.98 17.21
N ILE A 81 -8.52 -7.16 17.83
CA ILE A 81 -9.53 -7.69 18.79
C ILE A 81 -9.34 -7.15 20.21
N ASP A 82 -8.16 -6.64 20.54
CA ASP A 82 -7.85 -6.09 21.86
C ASP A 82 -8.61 -4.76 22.08
N ARG A 83 -9.72 -4.85 22.81
CA ARG A 83 -10.60 -3.71 23.10
C ARG A 83 -9.93 -2.63 23.95
N GLU A 84 -8.93 -2.94 24.75
CA GLU A 84 -8.20 -1.96 25.57
C GLU A 84 -7.20 -1.18 24.69
N ARG A 85 -6.61 -1.83 23.68
CA ARG A 85 -5.67 -1.21 22.76
C ARG A 85 -6.34 -0.33 21.69
N ARG A 86 -7.55 -0.67 21.24
CA ARG A 86 -8.24 0.02 20.12
C ARG A 86 -8.29 1.55 20.25
N PRO A 87 -8.63 2.16 21.41
CA PRO A 87 -8.61 3.62 21.52
C PRO A 87 -7.24 4.25 21.33
N GLY A 88 -6.18 3.55 21.73
CA GLY A 88 -4.79 3.97 21.49
C GLY A 88 -4.44 3.90 20.02
N MET A 89 -4.72 2.77 19.36
CA MET A 89 -4.49 2.55 17.93
C MET A 89 -5.21 3.62 17.07
N ILE A 90 -6.48 3.95 17.38
CA ILE A 90 -7.20 5.00 16.67
C ILE A 90 -6.50 6.36 16.82
N LYS A 91 -6.01 6.70 18.02
CA LYS A 91 -5.23 7.93 18.24
C LYS A 91 -3.92 7.93 17.46
N ASP A 92 -3.25 6.79 17.38
CA ASP A 92 -2.01 6.64 16.62
C ASP A 92 -2.27 6.88 15.12
N HIS A 93 -3.34 6.31 14.56
CA HIS A 93 -3.73 6.58 13.17
C HIS A 93 -4.10 8.04 12.93
N ILE A 94 -4.84 8.68 13.85
CA ILE A 94 -5.15 10.12 13.73
C ILE A 94 -3.86 10.92 13.72
N ARG A 95 -2.90 10.61 14.59
CA ARG A 95 -1.60 11.29 14.59
C ARG A 95 -0.81 11.05 13.31
N CYS A 96 -0.84 9.84 12.76
CA CYS A 96 -0.24 9.55 11.46
C CYS A 96 -0.88 10.38 10.33
N MET A 97 -2.21 10.51 10.32
CA MET A 97 -2.91 11.36 9.34
C MET A 97 -2.55 12.85 9.49
N GLU A 98 -2.35 13.36 10.71
CA GLU A 98 -1.87 14.73 10.93
C GLU A 98 -0.47 14.92 10.35
N ILE A 99 0.44 13.97 10.57
CA ILE A 99 1.78 13.98 9.97
C ILE A 99 1.67 13.91 8.44
N ALA A 100 0.82 13.03 7.90
CA ALA A 100 0.58 12.94 6.46
C ALA A 100 0.15 14.28 5.85
N ALA A 101 -0.78 14.97 6.50
CA ALA A 101 -1.25 16.28 6.06
C ALA A 101 -0.16 17.35 6.12
N GLU A 102 0.73 17.30 7.11
CA GLU A 102 1.89 18.21 7.22
C GLU A 102 2.82 18.10 6.01
N PHE A 103 2.98 16.88 5.45
CA PHE A 103 3.73 16.63 4.21
C PHE A 103 2.90 16.82 2.93
N GLY A 104 1.61 17.15 3.04
CA GLY A 104 0.73 17.35 1.89
C GLY A 104 0.23 16.05 1.25
N CYS A 105 0.30 14.92 1.96
CA CYS A 105 -0.30 13.67 1.50
C CYS A 105 -1.81 13.83 1.31
N GLN A 106 -2.32 13.29 0.21
CA GLN A 106 -3.76 13.31 -0.09
C GLN A 106 -4.45 12.00 0.32
N THR A 107 -3.70 10.90 0.32
CA THR A 107 -4.19 9.57 0.69
C THR A 107 -3.42 9.00 1.89
N TYR A 108 -4.12 8.16 2.63
CA TYR A 108 -3.61 7.40 3.76
C TYR A 108 -4.07 5.96 3.61
N THR A 109 -3.19 5.09 3.09
CA THR A 109 -3.50 3.67 2.88
C THR A 109 -3.52 2.93 4.21
N ILE A 110 -4.58 2.14 4.44
CA ILE A 110 -4.80 1.42 5.70
C ILE A 110 -5.31 0.01 5.44
N HIS A 111 -4.84 -0.96 6.25
CA HIS A 111 -5.23 -2.37 6.17
C HIS A 111 -6.40 -2.69 7.09
N ILE A 112 -7.29 -3.57 6.63
CA ILE A 112 -8.30 -4.20 7.49
C ILE A 112 -7.59 -5.12 8.49
N GLY A 113 -6.67 -5.94 8.01
CA GLY A 113 -5.91 -6.91 8.75
C GLY A 113 -6.43 -8.35 8.60
N ALA A 114 -5.53 -9.31 8.67
CA ALA A 114 -5.84 -10.72 8.52
C ALA A 114 -5.36 -11.59 9.70
N TYR A 115 -4.40 -11.10 10.48
CA TYR A 115 -3.71 -11.92 11.48
C TYR A 115 -4.68 -12.62 12.44
N HIS A 116 -5.61 -11.90 13.06
CA HIS A 116 -6.51 -12.47 14.06
C HIS A 116 -7.46 -13.51 13.47
N TYR A 117 -7.88 -13.33 12.23
CA TYR A 117 -8.67 -14.32 11.50
C TYR A 117 -7.83 -15.57 11.19
N ILE A 118 -6.64 -15.41 10.63
CA ILE A 118 -5.77 -16.53 10.22
C ILE A 118 -5.41 -17.42 11.42
N VAL A 119 -5.14 -16.82 12.58
CA VAL A 119 -4.81 -17.61 13.79
C VAL A 119 -6.05 -18.08 14.56
N GLY A 120 -7.25 -17.90 14.02
CA GLY A 120 -8.50 -18.40 14.60
C GLY A 120 -8.99 -17.67 15.84
N LEU A 121 -8.57 -16.43 16.05
CA LEU A 121 -8.99 -15.58 17.19
C LEU A 121 -10.21 -14.73 16.89
N SER A 122 -10.59 -14.57 15.62
CA SER A 122 -11.82 -13.89 15.18
C SER A 122 -12.45 -14.62 14.01
N SER A 123 -13.76 -14.50 13.87
CA SER A 123 -14.48 -14.85 12.64
C SER A 123 -14.35 -13.76 11.59
N LEU A 124 -14.73 -14.07 10.34
CA LEU A 124 -14.76 -13.06 9.27
C LEU A 124 -15.71 -11.90 9.62
N GLN A 125 -16.90 -12.22 10.16
CA GLN A 125 -17.87 -11.20 10.56
C GLN A 125 -17.34 -10.31 11.69
N GLU A 126 -16.71 -10.88 12.72
CA GLU A 126 -16.10 -10.09 13.80
C GLU A 126 -14.99 -9.20 13.29
N SER A 127 -14.18 -9.69 12.36
CA SER A 127 -13.12 -8.89 11.71
C SER A 127 -13.70 -7.73 10.93
N HIS A 128 -14.80 -7.96 10.19
CA HIS A 128 -15.51 -6.91 9.46
C HIS A 128 -16.11 -5.85 10.42
N ASP A 129 -16.80 -6.29 11.46
CA ASP A 129 -17.45 -5.40 12.43
C ASP A 129 -16.42 -4.50 13.14
N LEU A 130 -15.27 -5.08 13.53
CA LEU A 130 -14.17 -4.34 14.15
C LEU A 130 -13.53 -3.32 13.19
N ALA A 131 -13.36 -3.69 11.93
CA ALA A 131 -12.85 -2.78 10.91
C ALA A 131 -13.83 -1.64 10.64
N ALA A 132 -15.14 -1.92 10.58
CA ALA A 132 -16.18 -0.92 10.40
C ALA A 132 -16.23 0.08 11.59
N GLU A 133 -16.13 -0.42 12.84
CA GLU A 133 -16.01 0.43 14.03
C GLU A 133 -14.79 1.36 13.95
N THR A 134 -13.64 0.83 13.51
CA THR A 134 -12.40 1.62 13.38
C THR A 134 -12.54 2.68 12.28
N LEU A 135 -13.03 2.28 11.09
CA LEU A 135 -13.24 3.22 10.00
C LEU A 135 -14.18 4.34 10.40
N ALA A 136 -15.32 4.02 11.05
CA ALA A 136 -16.27 5.01 11.55
C ALA A 136 -15.65 5.99 12.56
N ALA A 137 -14.69 5.52 13.37
CA ALA A 137 -13.99 6.38 14.32
C ALA A 137 -12.93 7.29 13.66
N LEU A 138 -12.32 6.84 12.55
CA LEU A 138 -11.29 7.59 11.83
C LEU A 138 -11.84 8.62 10.84
N VAL A 139 -13.00 8.35 10.21
CA VAL A 139 -13.60 9.20 9.18
C VAL A 139 -13.77 10.66 9.61
N PRO A 140 -14.31 11.00 10.80
CA PRO A 140 -14.44 12.41 11.19
C PRO A 140 -13.11 13.14 11.31
N ALA A 141 -12.03 12.44 11.70
CA ALA A 141 -10.70 13.03 11.76
C ALA A 141 -10.14 13.22 10.33
N ALA A 142 -10.29 12.24 9.45
CA ALA A 142 -9.88 12.32 8.06
C ALA A 142 -10.58 13.48 7.32
N GLU A 143 -11.89 13.66 7.51
CA GLU A 143 -12.65 14.79 6.97
C GLU A 143 -12.12 16.14 7.46
N LYS A 144 -11.86 16.26 8.76
CA LYS A 144 -11.33 17.48 9.37
C LYS A 144 -9.92 17.82 8.87
N ILE A 145 -9.08 16.81 8.70
CA ILE A 145 -7.70 16.94 8.25
C ILE A 145 -7.65 17.19 6.73
N GLY A 146 -8.63 16.70 5.98
CA GLY A 146 -8.68 16.78 4.52
C GLY A 146 -7.87 15.69 3.82
N ILE A 147 -7.76 14.49 4.42
CA ILE A 147 -7.06 13.33 3.86
C ILE A 147 -8.07 12.22 3.53
N THR A 148 -7.77 11.41 2.53
CA THR A 148 -8.62 10.27 2.14
C THR A 148 -8.05 8.98 2.72
N LEU A 149 -8.83 8.30 3.57
CA LEU A 149 -8.57 6.93 4.01
C LEU A 149 -8.75 5.99 2.83
N ALA A 150 -7.69 5.33 2.40
CA ALA A 150 -7.68 4.40 1.28
C ALA A 150 -7.55 2.97 1.81
N VAL A 151 -8.67 2.25 1.95
CA VAL A 151 -8.68 0.86 2.43
C VAL A 151 -8.12 -0.05 1.35
N GLU A 152 -7.13 -0.85 1.69
CA GLU A 152 -6.43 -1.69 0.72
C GLU A 152 -7.06 -3.07 0.58
N ASN A 153 -7.17 -3.57 -0.66
CA ASN A 153 -7.50 -4.96 -0.93
C ASN A 153 -6.27 -5.86 -0.82
N SER A 154 -6.48 -7.06 -0.28
CA SER A 154 -5.46 -8.10 -0.27
C SER A 154 -6.06 -9.48 -0.59
N PHE A 155 -5.27 -10.53 -0.45
CA PHE A 155 -5.65 -11.90 -0.83
C PHE A 155 -6.22 -12.71 0.34
N GLU A 156 -6.24 -12.19 1.55
CA GLU A 156 -6.88 -12.85 2.68
C GLU A 156 -8.40 -12.57 2.69
N PRO A 157 -9.20 -13.45 3.29
CA PRO A 157 -10.66 -13.29 3.32
C PRO A 157 -11.13 -11.93 3.84
N THR A 158 -10.47 -11.44 4.90
CA THR A 158 -10.82 -10.16 5.55
C THR A 158 -10.52 -8.93 4.69
N ASN A 159 -9.63 -9.06 3.71
CA ASN A 159 -9.19 -7.97 2.83
C ASN A 159 -9.58 -8.20 1.35
N ALA A 160 -10.34 -9.27 1.06
CA ALA A 160 -10.81 -9.53 -0.31
C ALA A 160 -11.63 -8.34 -0.84
N ALA A 161 -11.64 -8.12 -2.15
CA ALA A 161 -12.28 -6.95 -2.75
C ALA A 161 -13.76 -6.78 -2.36
N ARG A 162 -14.48 -7.90 -2.15
CA ARG A 162 -15.87 -7.86 -1.66
C ARG A 162 -15.99 -7.34 -0.24
N GLU A 163 -15.06 -7.70 0.65
CA GLU A 163 -15.02 -7.23 2.03
C GLU A 163 -14.64 -5.75 2.10
N VAL A 164 -13.65 -5.35 1.32
CA VAL A 164 -13.27 -3.94 1.17
C VAL A 164 -14.47 -3.13 0.66
N LEU A 165 -15.18 -3.62 -0.38
CA LEU A 165 -16.38 -2.95 -0.88
C LEU A 165 -17.44 -2.81 0.24
N ALA A 166 -17.77 -3.91 0.93
CA ALA A 166 -18.78 -3.88 2.00
C ALA A 166 -18.44 -2.85 3.09
N LEU A 167 -17.15 -2.66 3.38
CA LEU A 167 -16.67 -1.70 4.35
C LEU A 167 -16.76 -0.24 3.87
N VAL A 168 -16.45 0.03 2.59
CA VAL A 168 -16.39 1.41 2.06
C VAL A 168 -17.70 1.86 1.41
N GLU A 169 -18.58 0.96 0.97
CA GLU A 169 -19.84 1.27 0.29
C GLU A 169 -20.76 2.20 1.10
N PRO A 170 -20.91 2.05 2.44
CA PRO A 170 -21.67 2.97 3.27
C PRO A 170 -21.22 4.43 3.19
N TYR A 171 -19.97 4.65 2.76
CA TYR A 171 -19.37 5.98 2.60
C TYR A 171 -19.38 6.47 1.15
N THR A 172 -20.16 5.85 0.27
CA THR A 172 -20.25 6.29 -1.15
C THR A 172 -20.59 7.77 -1.23
N GLY A 173 -19.75 8.55 -1.94
CA GLY A 173 -19.88 10.01 -2.03
C GLY A 173 -19.12 10.80 -0.95
N ASN A 174 -18.60 10.15 0.09
CA ASN A 174 -17.72 10.80 1.06
C ASN A 174 -16.29 10.90 0.47
N PRO A 175 -15.72 12.09 0.32
CA PRO A 175 -14.37 12.26 -0.22
C PRO A 175 -13.29 11.68 0.70
N ALA A 176 -13.54 11.57 2.00
CA ALA A 176 -12.57 11.10 2.98
C ALA A 176 -12.41 9.56 3.03
N VAL A 177 -13.18 8.80 2.25
CA VAL A 177 -13.08 7.33 2.21
C VAL A 177 -12.96 6.86 0.77
N GLY A 178 -12.00 6.00 0.50
CA GLY A 178 -11.75 5.38 -0.79
C GLY A 178 -11.02 4.05 -0.65
N VAL A 179 -10.46 3.57 -1.74
CA VAL A 179 -9.76 2.30 -1.84
C VAL A 179 -8.37 2.52 -2.40
N CYS A 180 -7.37 1.88 -1.79
CA CYS A 180 -6.09 1.59 -2.41
C CYS A 180 -6.22 0.26 -3.17
N PHE A 181 -6.10 0.29 -4.49
CA PHE A 181 -6.18 -0.92 -5.29
C PHE A 181 -4.77 -1.51 -5.48
N ASP A 182 -4.53 -2.63 -4.80
CA ASP A 182 -3.30 -3.39 -4.99
C ASP A 182 -3.46 -4.38 -6.15
N THR A 183 -2.59 -4.23 -7.15
CA THR A 183 -2.63 -5.00 -8.41
C THR A 183 -2.13 -6.43 -8.23
N GLY A 184 -1.12 -6.63 -7.40
CA GLY A 184 -0.53 -7.94 -7.12
C GLY A 184 -1.46 -8.79 -6.26
N HIS A 185 -2.03 -8.21 -5.22
CA HIS A 185 -3.03 -8.89 -4.39
C HIS A 185 -4.25 -9.33 -5.22
N ALA A 186 -4.75 -8.45 -6.07
CA ALA A 186 -5.84 -8.80 -6.98
C ALA A 186 -5.47 -9.92 -7.95
N ASN A 187 -4.20 -9.99 -8.43
CA ASN A 187 -3.71 -11.05 -9.30
C ASN A 187 -3.62 -12.41 -8.57
N ILE A 188 -3.26 -12.43 -7.30
CA ILE A 188 -3.27 -13.64 -6.47
C ILE A 188 -4.70 -14.20 -6.38
N MET A 189 -5.69 -13.34 -6.18
CA MET A 189 -7.11 -13.75 -6.06
C MET A 189 -7.74 -14.17 -7.38
N ARG A 190 -7.10 -13.88 -8.50
CA ARG A 190 -7.62 -14.15 -9.83
C ARG A 190 -7.38 -15.62 -10.24
N MET A 191 -8.41 -16.29 -10.75
CA MET A 191 -8.29 -17.61 -11.38
C MET A 191 -8.39 -17.45 -12.90
N TYR A 192 -7.38 -17.90 -13.63
CA TYR A 192 -7.29 -17.80 -15.08
C TYR A 192 -6.85 -19.14 -15.72
N PRO A 193 -7.10 -19.36 -17.03
CA PRO A 193 -6.64 -20.55 -17.71
C PRO A 193 -5.12 -20.74 -17.61
N GLY A 194 -4.70 -21.93 -17.17
CA GLY A 194 -3.28 -22.23 -16.95
C GLY A 194 -2.81 -22.06 -15.51
N LYS A 195 -3.52 -21.33 -14.66
CA LYS A 195 -3.20 -21.26 -13.24
C LYS A 195 -3.49 -22.59 -12.57
N ARG A 196 -2.51 -23.16 -11.90
CA ARG A 196 -2.62 -24.46 -11.24
C ARG A 196 -3.44 -24.33 -9.95
N ALA A 197 -4.63 -24.91 -9.96
CA ALA A 197 -5.56 -24.84 -8.83
C ALA A 197 -5.02 -25.51 -7.55
N ASP A 198 -4.20 -26.56 -7.68
CA ASP A 198 -3.56 -27.24 -6.56
C ASP A 198 -2.51 -26.36 -5.88
N ARG A 199 -1.63 -25.71 -6.65
CA ARG A 199 -0.63 -24.75 -6.13
C ARG A 199 -1.31 -23.54 -5.49
N TYR A 200 -2.32 -22.97 -6.14
CA TYR A 200 -3.10 -21.83 -5.63
C TYR A 200 -3.75 -22.17 -4.28
N ARG A 201 -4.45 -23.32 -4.19
CA ARG A 201 -5.09 -23.75 -2.94
C ARG A 201 -4.08 -24.01 -1.83
N SER A 202 -2.93 -24.61 -2.16
CA SER A 202 -1.87 -24.83 -1.17
C SER A 202 -1.34 -23.51 -0.58
N TYR A 203 -1.12 -22.50 -1.41
CA TYR A 203 -0.67 -21.20 -0.95
C TYR A 203 -1.72 -20.48 -0.09
N MET A 204 -2.99 -20.57 -0.48
CA MET A 204 -4.11 -19.90 0.19
C MET A 204 -4.65 -20.66 1.40
N HIS A 205 -4.20 -21.90 1.61
CA HIS A 205 -4.74 -22.79 2.65
C HIS A 205 -4.72 -22.16 4.05
N ASP A 206 -3.60 -21.58 4.45
CA ASP A 206 -3.44 -21.01 5.78
C ASP A 206 -4.26 -19.72 5.96
N CYS A 207 -4.47 -18.96 4.89
CA CYS A 207 -5.23 -17.73 4.93
C CYS A 207 -6.75 -17.95 4.93
N TRP A 208 -7.22 -18.97 4.17
CA TRP A 208 -8.65 -19.20 3.95
C TRP A 208 -9.20 -20.35 4.78
N HIS A 209 -8.36 -21.01 5.58
CA HIS A 209 -8.72 -22.24 6.30
C HIS A 209 -9.34 -23.29 5.36
N GLU A 210 -10.20 -24.17 5.89
CA GLU A 210 -10.90 -25.21 5.11
C GLU A 210 -12.14 -24.67 4.37
N SER A 211 -12.53 -23.42 4.56
CA SER A 211 -13.78 -22.85 4.01
C SER A 211 -13.77 -22.69 2.49
N GLY A 212 -12.62 -22.93 1.86
CA GLY A 212 -12.45 -22.82 0.42
C GLY A 212 -12.21 -21.40 -0.06
N VAL A 213 -11.15 -21.24 -0.83
CA VAL A 213 -10.80 -19.96 -1.46
C VAL A 213 -11.87 -19.58 -2.46
N LEU A 214 -12.38 -18.36 -2.37
CA LEU A 214 -13.31 -17.77 -3.34
C LEU A 214 -12.53 -16.85 -4.29
N PRO A 215 -12.19 -17.29 -5.51
CA PRO A 215 -11.47 -16.43 -6.45
C PRO A 215 -12.26 -15.17 -6.81
N GLU A 216 -11.54 -14.06 -7.00
CA GLU A 216 -12.10 -12.79 -7.43
C GLU A 216 -11.47 -12.35 -8.76
N ASN A 217 -12.09 -12.72 -9.88
CA ASN A 217 -11.59 -12.38 -11.22
C ASN A 217 -11.86 -10.94 -11.63
N ASN A 218 -12.65 -10.22 -10.87
CA ASN A 218 -13.17 -8.89 -11.17
C ASN A 218 -12.99 -7.90 -10.01
N ALA A 219 -11.91 -8.05 -9.22
CA ALA A 219 -11.63 -7.17 -8.08
C ALA A 219 -11.61 -5.69 -8.47
N LEU A 220 -11.00 -5.34 -9.62
CA LEU A 220 -10.98 -3.97 -10.11
C LEU A 220 -12.39 -3.47 -10.43
N GLU A 221 -13.22 -4.24 -11.09
CA GLU A 221 -14.59 -3.87 -11.42
C GLU A 221 -15.46 -3.70 -10.17
N ILE A 222 -15.25 -4.56 -9.16
CA ILE A 222 -15.92 -4.46 -7.84
C ILE A 222 -15.60 -3.11 -7.19
N LEU A 223 -14.32 -2.71 -7.16
CA LEU A 223 -13.82 -1.55 -6.44
C LEU A 223 -13.77 -0.26 -7.25
N TYR A 224 -14.01 -0.32 -8.57
CA TYR A 224 -13.79 0.72 -9.57
C TYR A 224 -14.23 2.13 -9.15
N LYS A 225 -15.42 2.24 -8.54
CA LYS A 225 -16.01 3.53 -8.15
C LYS A 225 -15.38 4.16 -6.91
N HIS A 226 -14.63 3.38 -6.16
CA HIS A 226 -14.07 3.77 -4.87
C HIS A 226 -12.55 3.95 -4.91
N ILE A 227 -11.87 3.48 -5.97
CA ILE A 227 -10.41 3.55 -6.09
C ILE A 227 -9.95 5.01 -6.13
N VAL A 228 -9.04 5.36 -5.22
CA VAL A 228 -8.43 6.69 -5.11
C VAL A 228 -6.92 6.65 -5.29
N THR A 229 -6.29 5.52 -4.99
CA THR A 229 -4.85 5.28 -5.18
C THR A 229 -4.60 3.81 -5.49
N THR A 230 -3.35 3.45 -5.80
CA THR A 230 -2.97 2.09 -6.16
C THR A 230 -1.65 1.70 -5.50
N HIS A 231 -1.46 0.38 -5.30
CA HIS A 231 -0.15 -0.23 -5.18
C HIS A 231 0.12 -1.05 -6.44
N MET A 232 1.10 -0.63 -7.22
CA MET A 232 1.40 -1.27 -8.51
C MET A 232 2.65 -2.12 -8.42
N HIS A 233 2.47 -3.41 -8.44
CA HIS A 233 3.51 -4.43 -8.55
C HIS A 233 2.97 -5.69 -9.23
N ASP A 234 3.86 -6.57 -9.63
CA ASP A 234 3.53 -7.82 -10.31
C ASP A 234 3.83 -9.04 -9.43
N ASN A 235 3.29 -10.18 -9.81
CA ASN A 235 3.60 -11.49 -9.23
C ASN A 235 3.18 -12.63 -10.17
N ASP A 236 3.52 -13.87 -9.78
CA ASP A 236 3.20 -15.09 -10.52
C ASP A 236 1.77 -15.61 -10.28
N GLY A 237 0.91 -14.82 -9.67
CA GLY A 237 -0.46 -15.18 -9.31
C GLY A 237 -0.58 -16.13 -8.12
N TYR A 238 0.53 -16.47 -7.44
CA TYR A 238 0.52 -17.34 -6.27
C TYR A 238 1.09 -16.68 -5.03
N GLY A 239 2.21 -15.97 -5.15
CA GLY A 239 2.88 -15.32 -4.03
C GLY A 239 2.89 -13.81 -4.17
N ASP A 240 2.93 -13.13 -3.04
CA ASP A 240 3.06 -11.67 -2.97
C ASP A 240 4.53 -11.28 -3.18
N LEU A 241 4.92 -11.16 -4.46
CA LEU A 241 6.33 -11.03 -4.86
C LEU A 241 6.80 -9.60 -4.97
N HIS A 242 5.91 -8.61 -5.05
CA HIS A 242 6.24 -7.22 -5.35
C HIS A 242 7.23 -7.08 -6.52
N ALA A 243 7.00 -7.88 -7.57
CA ALA A 243 7.85 -7.92 -8.74
C ALA A 243 7.64 -6.69 -9.66
N MET A 244 8.59 -6.50 -10.57
CA MET A 244 8.48 -5.47 -11.60
C MET A 244 7.31 -5.78 -12.55
N PRO A 245 6.52 -4.79 -12.97
CA PRO A 245 5.54 -4.98 -14.04
C PRO A 245 6.13 -5.66 -15.27
N GLY A 246 5.53 -6.79 -15.68
CA GLY A 246 5.97 -7.62 -16.79
C GLY A 246 6.85 -8.82 -16.39
N ASP A 247 7.26 -8.93 -15.12
CA ASP A 247 7.97 -10.10 -14.61
C ASP A 247 7.02 -11.14 -13.96
N GLY A 248 5.72 -10.87 -13.98
CA GLY A 248 4.65 -11.75 -13.49
C GLY A 248 3.53 -11.95 -14.51
N ASP A 249 2.33 -12.18 -14.01
CA ASP A 249 1.16 -12.56 -14.80
C ASP A 249 0.07 -11.45 -14.86
N VAL A 250 0.34 -10.24 -14.35
CA VAL A 250 -0.59 -9.12 -14.44
C VAL A 250 -0.66 -8.60 -15.88
N ASP A 251 -1.85 -8.51 -16.45
CA ASP A 251 -2.08 -7.91 -17.77
C ASP A 251 -2.04 -6.37 -17.68
N TRP A 252 -0.84 -5.81 -17.70
CA TRP A 252 -0.60 -4.38 -17.58
C TRP A 252 -1.19 -3.55 -18.73
N GLN A 253 -1.25 -4.14 -19.93
CA GLN A 253 -1.84 -3.45 -21.09
C GLN A 253 -3.33 -3.17 -20.90
N THR A 254 -4.03 -4.07 -20.24
CA THR A 254 -5.45 -3.89 -19.87
C THR A 254 -5.60 -3.14 -18.53
N MET A 255 -4.72 -3.38 -17.58
CA MET A 255 -4.82 -2.85 -16.21
C MET A 255 -4.64 -1.33 -16.18
N ILE A 256 -3.57 -0.79 -16.74
CA ILE A 256 -3.26 0.65 -16.69
C ILE A 256 -4.38 1.54 -17.26
N PRO A 257 -4.93 1.28 -18.46
CA PRO A 257 -6.06 2.07 -18.97
C PRO A 257 -7.29 2.06 -18.06
N LYS A 258 -7.59 0.91 -17.43
CA LYS A 258 -8.72 0.79 -16.49
C LYS A 258 -8.48 1.58 -15.21
N LEU A 259 -7.28 1.49 -14.62
CA LEU A 259 -6.91 2.28 -13.44
C LEU A 259 -6.97 3.77 -13.72
N CYS A 260 -6.40 4.22 -14.83
CA CYS A 260 -6.48 5.63 -15.26
C CYS A 260 -7.91 6.13 -15.50
N ALA A 261 -8.85 5.23 -15.76
CA ALA A 261 -10.26 5.55 -15.97
C ALA A 261 -11.09 5.55 -14.68
N CYS A 262 -10.52 5.14 -13.53
CA CYS A 262 -11.22 5.16 -12.25
C CYS A 262 -11.66 6.59 -11.91
N PRO A 263 -12.95 6.81 -11.60
CA PRO A 263 -13.52 8.16 -11.53
C PRO A 263 -12.99 8.99 -10.36
N ARG A 264 -12.46 8.33 -9.34
CA ARG A 264 -11.93 8.96 -8.12
C ARG A 264 -10.42 8.88 -7.99
N MET A 265 -9.71 8.37 -8.99
CA MET A 265 -8.24 8.26 -8.95
C MET A 265 -7.60 9.62 -8.67
N MET A 266 -6.85 9.71 -7.58
CA MET A 266 -6.13 10.91 -7.15
C MET A 266 -4.66 10.82 -7.55
N GLU A 267 -4.04 9.67 -7.29
CA GLU A 267 -2.62 9.39 -7.49
C GLU A 267 -2.39 7.91 -7.73
N MET A 268 -1.22 7.55 -8.25
CA MET A 268 -0.83 6.16 -8.46
C MET A 268 0.54 5.90 -7.85
N GLN A 269 0.71 4.75 -7.20
CA GLN A 269 1.95 4.40 -6.52
C GLN A 269 2.54 3.12 -7.07
N THR A 270 3.88 3.06 -7.13
CA THR A 270 4.58 1.78 -7.30
C THR A 270 4.74 1.12 -5.94
N GLU A 271 4.78 -0.21 -5.92
CA GLU A 271 5.15 -0.96 -4.72
C GLU A 271 6.08 -2.13 -5.07
N VAL A 272 6.99 -1.89 -5.99
CA VAL A 272 7.99 -2.85 -6.40
C VAL A 272 9.09 -2.95 -5.36
N SER A 273 9.41 -4.17 -4.94
CA SER A 273 10.53 -4.43 -4.03
C SER A 273 11.85 -4.20 -4.72
N LEU A 274 12.45 -3.03 -4.49
CA LEU A 274 13.80 -2.76 -4.93
C LEU A 274 14.78 -3.44 -3.97
N TYR A 275 15.39 -4.52 -4.41
CA TYR A 275 16.47 -5.16 -3.67
C TYR A 275 17.76 -4.38 -3.90
N THR A 276 17.89 -3.27 -3.23
CA THR A 276 19.20 -2.66 -3.09
C THR A 276 19.95 -3.48 -2.06
N SER A 277 21.16 -3.90 -2.38
CA SER A 277 22.07 -4.52 -1.41
C SER A 277 22.46 -3.53 -0.29
N GLY A 278 21.75 -2.42 -0.21
CA GLY A 278 21.96 -1.38 0.78
C GLY A 278 23.09 -0.41 0.38
N ILE A 279 23.50 0.34 1.37
CA ILE A 279 24.64 1.24 1.30
C ILE A 279 25.73 0.64 2.18
N ASN A 280 26.96 0.55 1.67
CA ASN A 280 28.07 0.06 2.47
C ASN A 280 28.41 1.06 3.60
N TRP A 281 29.30 0.65 4.50
CA TRP A 281 29.73 1.49 5.63
C TRP A 281 30.43 2.80 5.22
N ALA A 282 30.91 2.90 3.96
CA ALA A 282 31.48 4.13 3.39
C ALA A 282 30.42 5.07 2.77
N GLY A 283 29.14 4.69 2.79
CA GLY A 283 28.04 5.47 2.21
C GLY A 283 27.89 5.31 0.69
N GLU A 284 28.52 4.28 0.11
CA GLU A 284 28.40 3.97 -1.31
C GLU A 284 27.25 2.99 -1.56
N LEU A 285 26.44 3.27 -2.59
CA LEU A 285 25.39 2.36 -3.04
C LEU A 285 26.02 1.06 -3.53
N LEU A 286 25.58 -0.05 -2.96
CA LEU A 286 25.95 -1.37 -3.42
C LEU A 286 25.10 -1.75 -4.63
N ALA A 287 25.69 -2.47 -5.58
CA ALA A 287 24.94 -3.01 -6.70
C ALA A 287 23.81 -3.94 -6.19
N PRO A 288 22.60 -3.89 -6.78
CA PRO A 288 21.53 -4.79 -6.39
C PRO A 288 21.96 -6.25 -6.53
N MET A 289 21.75 -7.04 -5.48
CA MET A 289 21.97 -8.47 -5.55
C MET A 289 20.72 -9.15 -6.15
N GLY A 290 20.67 -9.26 -7.46
CA GLY A 290 19.61 -10.00 -8.17
C GLY A 290 18.22 -9.36 -8.12
N GLY A 291 18.14 -8.06 -7.84
CA GLY A 291 16.88 -7.34 -7.77
C GLY A 291 16.80 -6.19 -8.79
N TYR A 292 15.74 -5.41 -8.66
CA TYR A 292 15.45 -4.28 -9.53
C TYR A 292 16.27 -3.04 -9.13
N SER A 293 16.79 -2.33 -10.12
CA SER A 293 17.46 -1.03 -9.92
C SER A 293 16.46 0.12 -10.03
N VAL A 294 16.83 1.30 -9.51
CA VAL A 294 16.07 2.54 -9.74
C VAL A 294 15.90 2.81 -11.23
N LYS A 295 16.94 2.55 -12.03
CA LYS A 295 16.90 2.66 -13.50
C LYS A 295 15.81 1.78 -14.09
N SER A 296 15.84 0.47 -13.79
CA SER A 296 14.87 -0.48 -14.36
C SER A 296 13.44 -0.14 -13.93
N LEU A 297 13.24 0.30 -12.68
CA LEU A 297 11.94 0.76 -12.21
C LEU A 297 11.40 1.91 -13.07
N VAL A 298 12.21 2.95 -13.26
CA VAL A 298 11.78 4.13 -14.04
C VAL A 298 11.55 3.79 -15.51
N GLU A 299 12.42 2.97 -16.12
CA GLU A 299 12.27 2.55 -17.51
C GLU A 299 10.98 1.74 -17.71
N THR A 300 10.71 0.77 -16.84
CA THR A 300 9.49 -0.05 -16.91
C THR A 300 8.23 0.81 -16.79
N PHE A 301 8.15 1.69 -15.80
CA PHE A 301 6.95 2.54 -15.65
C PHE A 301 6.82 3.57 -16.78
N ARG A 302 7.92 4.05 -17.35
CA ARG A 302 7.89 4.88 -18.57
C ARG A 302 7.32 4.11 -19.77
N ASP A 303 7.68 2.85 -19.93
CA ASP A 303 7.16 2.00 -21.03
C ASP A 303 5.67 1.69 -20.83
N LEU A 304 5.17 1.68 -19.59
CA LEU A 304 3.75 1.65 -19.27
C LEU A 304 3.05 2.99 -19.49
N GLY A 305 3.83 4.06 -19.78
CA GLY A 305 3.35 5.39 -20.17
C GLY A 305 3.29 6.41 -19.03
N PHE A 306 3.99 6.21 -17.93
CA PHE A 306 4.18 7.20 -16.84
C PHE A 306 5.38 8.12 -17.07
#